data_4d2a42216a68c987e54d8121b3523572
#
_entry.id   4d2a42216a68c987e54d8121b3523572
#
_cell.length_a   1.000
_cell.length_b   1.000
_cell.length_c   1.000
_cell.angle_alpha   90.00
_cell.angle_beta   90.00
_cell.angle_gamma   90.00
#
_symmetry.space_group_name_H-M   'P 1'
#
loop_
_entity.id
_entity.type
_entity.pdbx_description
1 polymer ?
#
loop_
_entity_poly.entity_id
_entity_poly.type
_entity_poly.pdbx_seq_one_letter_code
_entity_poly.pdbx_strand_id
1 'polypeptide(L)' 'MYLNDNIQKTLRELGKISEKEVVKKEGDIYVAFNVITNESRILTADYNLIESLSNRRGDDRFKQILKG' A
#
# COMPACT_ATOMS: atom_id res chain seq x y z
N MET A 1 -7.81 -6.31 -5.33
CA MET A 1 -6.54 -6.14 -6.06
C MET A 1 -5.41 -5.88 -5.08
N TYR A 2 -4.34 -6.63 -5.21
CA TYR A 2 -3.21 -6.46 -4.30
C TYR A 2 -2.36 -5.27 -4.71
N LEU A 3 -1.76 -4.65 -3.72
CA LEU A 3 -0.88 -3.52 -3.97
C LEU A 3 0.45 -3.98 -4.55
N ASN A 4 1.16 -3.02 -5.09
CA ASN A 4 2.50 -3.23 -5.63
C ASN A 4 3.43 -3.81 -4.57
N ASP A 5 4.33 -4.71 -4.96
CA ASP A 5 5.26 -5.34 -4.03
C ASP A 5 6.14 -4.34 -3.31
N ASN A 6 6.55 -3.28 -3.99
CA ASN A 6 7.38 -2.26 -3.37
C ASN A 6 6.63 -1.54 -2.25
N ILE A 7 5.35 -1.28 -2.45
CA ILE A 7 4.53 -0.63 -1.43
C ILE A 7 4.36 -1.55 -0.24
N GLN A 8 4.10 -2.82 -0.49
CA GLN A 8 3.95 -3.79 0.59
C GLN A 8 5.24 -3.94 1.37
N LYS A 9 6.37 -3.98 0.69
CA LYS A 9 7.66 -4.08 1.36
C LYS A 9 7.89 -2.86 2.26
N THR A 10 7.59 -1.68 1.74
CA THR A 10 7.74 -0.46 2.52
C THR A 10 6.86 -0.48 3.77
N LEU A 11 5.63 -0.94 3.64
CA LEU A 11 4.73 -1.03 4.79
C LEU A 11 5.24 -2.01 5.82
N ARG A 12 5.85 -3.10 5.40
CA ARG A 12 6.45 -4.05 6.33
C ARG A 12 7.63 -3.43 7.05
N GLU A 13 8.45 -2.70 6.33
CA GLU A 13 9.63 -2.06 6.92
C GLU A 13 9.24 -0.98 7.92
N LEU A 14 8.11 -0.33 7.69
CA LEU A 14 7.60 0.67 8.61
C LEU A 14 6.84 0.07 9.78
N GLY A 15 6.64 -1.24 9.78
CA GLY A 15 5.92 -1.90 10.85
C GLY A 15 4.41 -1.76 10.76
N LYS A 16 3.89 -1.34 9.61
CA LYS A 16 2.45 -1.17 9.43
C LYS A 16 1.74 -2.49 9.18
N ILE A 17 2.44 -3.43 8.60
CA ILE A 17 1.92 -4.79 8.41
C ILE A 17 3.02 -5.78 8.80
N SER A 18 2.62 -7.02 9.08
CA SER A 18 3.57 -8.06 9.43
C SER A 18 4.05 -8.78 8.18
N GLU A 19 5.04 -9.66 8.36
CA GLU A 19 5.57 -10.44 7.25
C GLU A 19 4.54 -11.37 6.65
N LYS A 20 3.53 -11.72 7.42
CA LYS A 20 2.51 -12.67 6.99
C LYS A 20 1.27 -11.97 6.46
N GLU A 21 1.31 -10.67 6.35
CA GLU A 21 0.19 -9.89 5.84
C GLU A 21 0.50 -9.34 4.45
N VAL A 22 -0.54 -9.29 3.63
CA VAL A 22 -0.47 -8.62 2.34
C VAL A 22 -1.58 -7.60 2.31
N VAL A 23 -1.38 -6.53 1.57
CA VAL A 23 -2.34 -5.44 1.50
C VAL A 23 -3.02 -5.46 0.15
N LYS A 24 -4.33 -5.31 0.18
CA LYS A 24 -5.11 -5.21 -1.06
C LYS A 24 -6.05 -4.03 -0.96
N LYS A 25 -6.44 -3.52 -2.10
CA LYS A 25 -7.41 -2.43 -2.16
C LYS A 25 -8.76 -3.01 -2.53
N GLU A 26 -9.78 -2.67 -1.74
CA GLU A 26 -11.15 -3.07 -2.00
C GLU A 26 -12.02 -1.83 -2.00
N GLY A 27 -12.48 -1.43 -3.18
CA GLY A 27 -13.20 -0.18 -3.28
C GLY A 27 -12.31 0.99 -2.89
N ASP A 28 -12.74 1.72 -1.90
CA ASP A 28 -12.00 2.89 -1.43
C ASP A 28 -11.18 2.64 -0.18
N ILE A 29 -11.05 1.37 0.24
CA ILE A 29 -10.34 1.06 1.46
C ILE A 29 -9.19 0.11 1.18
N TYR A 30 -8.25 0.08 2.13
CA TYR A 30 -7.14 -0.85 2.10
C TYR A 30 -7.30 -1.87 3.20
N VAL A 31 -7.03 -3.13 2.89
CA VAL A 31 -7.21 -4.23 3.81
C VAL A 31 -5.92 -5.02 3.91
N ALA A 32 -5.49 -5.28 5.14
CA ALA A 32 -4.37 -6.18 5.40
C ALA A 32 -4.90 -7.56 5.65
N PHE A 33 -4.47 -8.52 4.85
CA PHE A 33 -4.92 -9.90 4.94
C PHE A 33 -3.78 -10.78 5.43
N ASN A 34 -4.01 -11.50 6.51
CA ASN A 34 -3.02 -12.43 7.05
C ASN A 34 -3.18 -13.77 6.33
N VAL A 35 -2.16 -14.16 5.56
CA VAL A 35 -2.25 -15.36 4.74
C VAL A 35 -2.14 -16.65 5.56
N ILE A 36 -1.69 -16.54 6.81
CA ILE A 36 -1.56 -17.71 7.68
C ILE A 36 -2.87 -17.99 8.42
N THR A 37 -3.48 -16.95 9.00
CA THR A 37 -4.68 -17.11 9.78
C THR A 37 -5.95 -16.84 8.99
N ASN A 38 -5.83 -16.28 7.79
CA ASN A 38 -6.94 -15.87 6.95
C ASN A 38 -7.76 -14.72 7.55
N GLU A 39 -7.15 -13.99 8.48
CA GLU A 39 -7.82 -12.83 9.07
C GLU A 39 -7.50 -11.59 8.26
N SER A 40 -8.45 -10.66 8.24
CA SER A 40 -8.24 -9.41 7.55
C SER A 40 -8.61 -8.25 8.47
N ARG A 41 -7.97 -7.11 8.24
CA ARG A 41 -8.29 -5.90 9.01
C ARG A 41 -8.19 -4.70 8.09
N ILE A 42 -9.00 -3.71 8.36
CA ILE A 42 -9.04 -2.50 7.55
C ILE A 42 -7.95 -1.54 8.01
N LEU A 43 -7.18 -1.02 7.06
CA LEU A 43 -6.07 -0.13 7.37
C LEU A 43 -6.52 1.33 7.24
N THR A 44 -7.51 1.71 8.05
CA THR A 44 -8.04 3.06 7.99
C THR A 44 -7.00 4.10 8.40
N ALA A 45 -6.27 3.81 9.46
CA ALA A 45 -5.29 4.76 9.98
C ALA A 45 -4.13 4.98 9.01
N ASP A 46 -3.84 4.00 8.17
CA ASP A 46 -2.71 4.06 7.25
C ASP A 46 -3.13 4.44 5.83
N TYR A 47 -4.39 4.81 5.65
CA TYR A 47 -4.91 5.12 4.33
C TYR A 47 -4.09 6.21 3.65
N ASN A 48 -3.84 7.30 4.33
CA ASN A 48 -3.11 8.42 3.76
C ASN A 48 -1.67 8.05 3.42
N LEU A 49 -1.06 7.22 4.25
CA LEU A 49 0.29 6.76 3.99
C LEU A 49 0.34 5.93 2.72
N ILE A 50 -0.59 5.00 2.58
CA ILE A 50 -0.63 4.12 1.40
C ILE A 50 -0.92 4.92 0.15
N GLU A 51 -1.84 5.86 0.22
CA GLU A 51 -2.14 6.74 -0.91
C GLU A 51 -0.91 7.55 -1.30
N SER A 52 -0.18 8.03 -0.33
CA SER A 52 1.02 8.80 -0.58
C SER A 52 2.08 7.97 -1.29
N LEU A 53 2.25 6.73 -0.88
CA LEU A 53 3.21 5.84 -1.51
C LEU A 53 2.83 5.55 -2.96
N SER A 54 1.55 5.35 -3.21
CA SER A 54 1.07 5.12 -4.58
C SER A 54 1.21 6.36 -5.44
N ASN A 55 0.87 7.51 -4.88
CA ASN A 55 0.89 8.75 -5.64
C ASN A 55 2.30 9.22 -5.95
N ARG A 56 3.26 8.87 -5.09
CA ARG A 56 4.64 9.29 -5.33
C ARG A 56 5.16 8.79 -6.65
N ARG A 57 4.84 7.55 -7.01
CA ARG A 57 5.28 7.01 -8.29
C ARG A 57 4.68 7.78 -9.45
N GLY A 58 3.41 8.09 -9.33
CA GLY A 58 2.74 8.88 -10.35
C GLY A 58 3.33 10.27 -10.46
N ASP A 59 3.61 10.87 -9.32
CA ASP A 59 4.17 12.21 -9.28
C ASP A 59 5.52 12.27 -9.97
N ASP A 60 6.36 11.28 -9.72
CA ASP A 60 7.68 11.27 -10.32
C ASP A 60 7.59 11.25 -11.84
N ARG A 61 6.72 10.40 -12.36
CA ARG A 61 6.53 10.34 -13.80
C ARG A 61 5.95 11.62 -14.34
N PHE A 62 5.01 12.16 -13.62
CA PHE A 62 4.35 13.38 -14.02
C PHE A 62 5.32 14.53 -14.09
N LYS A 63 6.20 14.61 -13.12
CA LYS A 63 7.22 15.65 -13.11
C LYS A 63 8.15 15.53 -14.29
N GLN A 64 8.53 14.32 -14.63
CA GLN A 64 9.37 14.09 -15.78
C GLN A 64 8.70 14.54 -17.07
N ILE A 65 7.44 14.25 -17.18
CA ILE A 65 6.68 14.64 -18.36
C ILE A 65 6.60 16.16 -18.46
N LEU A 66 6.35 16.80 -17.35
CA LEU A 66 6.22 18.25 -17.34
C LEU A 66 7.54 18.95 -17.68
N LYS A 67 8.62 18.36 -17.26
CA LYS A 67 9.92 18.95 -17.56
C LYS A 67 10.34 18.69 -19.00
N GLY A 68 9.91 17.55 -19.48
CA GLY A 68 10.19 17.20 -20.84
C GLY A 68 9.30 17.95 -21.78
#